data_5b4aaa6c73ff48918a5dee07463705ed
#
_entry.id   5b4aaa6c73ff48918a5dee07463705ed
#
_cell.length_a   1.000
_cell.length_b   1.000
_cell.length_c   1.000
_cell.angle_alpha   90.00
_cell.angle_beta   90.00
_cell.angle_gamma   90.00
#
_symmetry.space_group_name_H-M   'P 1'
#
loop_
_entity.id
_entity.type
_entity.pdbx_description
1 polymer ?
#
loop_
_entity_poly.entity_id
_entity_poly.type
_entity_poly.pdbx_seq_one_letter_code
_entity_poly.pdbx_strand_id
1 'polypeptide(L)'
;MTVGDWGQSLLYASKLGPKACSLVDLGHHLPNANIEQIVSLLLMEGKLGGFHFNDSKYGDDDLTVGSINPYQLFLIFNELIEGMDARKMNHANDLGWMIDASHNVKDPLEDLLQSVEAIKIAYAQALIVDAAALDEARQNNDVVQAQEILQNAYRTDVRPLLAEARMRAGAALDPVKVFRELNVRKELVKERGTKTVATGL
;
A
#
# COMPACT_ATOMS: atom_id res chain seq x y z
N MET A 1 -24.57 -3.58 5.96
CA MET A 1 -23.57 -2.64 5.43
C MET A 1 -24.20 -1.80 4.34
N THR A 2 -24.08 -0.48 4.40
CA THR A 2 -24.77 0.42 3.46
C THR A 2 -24.08 0.50 2.09
N VAL A 3 -22.74 0.37 2.07
CA VAL A 3 -21.91 0.27 0.87
C VAL A 3 -21.25 -1.09 0.90
N GLY A 4 -21.57 -1.95 -0.05
CA GLY A 4 -21.19 -3.36 -0.03
C GLY A 4 -19.94 -3.68 -0.85
N ASP A 5 -19.57 -2.81 -1.78
CA ASP A 5 -18.44 -2.99 -2.67
C ASP A 5 -17.93 -1.66 -3.25
N TRP A 6 -16.79 -1.72 -3.94
CA TRP A 6 -16.15 -0.57 -4.55
C TRP A 6 -16.99 0.09 -5.64
N GLY A 7 -17.78 -0.68 -6.38
CA GLY A 7 -18.64 -0.15 -7.46
C GLY A 7 -19.77 0.71 -6.90
N GLN A 8 -20.36 0.30 -5.77
CA GLN A 8 -21.33 1.14 -5.05
C GLN A 8 -20.67 2.40 -4.49
N SER A 9 -19.45 2.28 -3.95
CA SER A 9 -18.68 3.44 -3.48
C SER A 9 -18.42 4.44 -4.59
N LEU A 10 -17.97 3.98 -5.76
CA LEU A 10 -17.75 4.80 -6.95
C LEU A 10 -19.05 5.47 -7.42
N LEU A 11 -20.16 4.71 -7.48
CA LEU A 11 -21.46 5.23 -7.88
C LEU A 11 -21.93 6.37 -6.98
N TYR A 12 -21.80 6.20 -5.65
CA TYR A 12 -22.19 7.24 -4.71
C TYR A 12 -21.23 8.44 -4.76
N ALA A 13 -19.94 8.22 -4.83
CA ALA A 13 -18.96 9.30 -4.97
C ALA A 13 -19.20 10.12 -6.25
N SER A 14 -19.58 9.47 -7.35
CA SER A 14 -19.89 10.15 -8.61
C SER A 14 -21.17 11.00 -8.50
N LYS A 15 -22.19 10.50 -7.79
CA LYS A 15 -23.45 11.24 -7.58
C LYS A 15 -23.33 12.37 -6.57
N LEU A 16 -22.46 12.26 -5.58
CA LEU A 16 -22.26 13.27 -4.54
C LEU A 16 -21.41 14.46 -5.02
N GLY A 17 -20.78 14.35 -6.17
CA GLY A 17 -20.08 15.46 -6.81
C GLY A 17 -18.55 15.40 -6.68
N PRO A 18 -17.85 16.50 -7.04
CA PRO A 18 -16.40 16.48 -7.27
C PRO A 18 -15.56 16.29 -6.01
N LYS A 19 -16.08 16.61 -4.83
CA LYS A 19 -15.38 16.46 -3.56
C LYS A 19 -15.50 15.06 -2.95
N ALA A 20 -16.40 14.24 -3.45
CA ALA A 20 -16.58 12.88 -2.97
C ALA A 20 -15.66 11.93 -3.75
N CYS A 21 -14.99 11.06 -3.05
CA CYS A 21 -14.09 10.04 -3.59
C CYS A 21 -14.28 8.71 -2.85
N SER A 22 -13.71 7.66 -3.41
CA SER A 22 -13.67 6.33 -2.80
C SER A 22 -12.32 6.11 -2.12
N LEU A 23 -12.36 5.52 -0.95
CA LEU A 23 -11.18 4.99 -0.26
C LEU A 23 -11.07 3.50 -0.60
N VAL A 24 -9.85 3.03 -0.86
CA VAL A 24 -9.55 1.60 -1.08
C VAL A 24 -8.93 1.04 0.20
N ASP A 25 -9.67 0.18 0.85
CA ASP A 25 -9.19 -0.60 1.99
C ASP A 25 -8.83 -2.00 1.50
N LEU A 26 -7.55 -2.39 1.64
CA LEU A 26 -7.05 -3.62 1.01
C LEU A 26 -7.67 -4.88 1.62
N GLY A 27 -7.99 -4.88 2.90
CA GLY A 27 -8.57 -6.01 3.61
C GLY A 27 -10.07 -6.16 3.47
N HIS A 28 -10.78 -5.13 3.00
CA HIS A 28 -12.24 -5.11 2.96
C HIS A 28 -12.86 -5.53 1.62
N HIS A 29 -12.05 -6.05 0.71
CA HIS A 29 -12.54 -6.62 -0.54
C HIS A 29 -12.80 -8.13 -0.41
N LEU A 30 -13.62 -8.66 -1.30
CA LEU A 30 -13.78 -10.11 -1.42
C LEU A 30 -12.41 -10.76 -1.73
N PRO A 31 -12.14 -11.97 -1.22
CA PRO A 31 -10.82 -12.60 -1.33
C PRO A 31 -10.26 -12.75 -2.75
N ASN A 32 -11.12 -12.71 -3.77
CA ASN A 32 -10.76 -12.82 -5.18
C ASN A 32 -10.95 -11.51 -5.96
N ALA A 33 -11.07 -10.38 -5.27
CA ALA A 33 -11.17 -9.08 -5.93
C ALA A 33 -9.82 -8.68 -6.53
N ASN A 34 -9.84 -8.17 -7.75
CA ASN A 34 -8.68 -7.58 -8.39
C ASN A 34 -8.55 -6.13 -7.94
N ILE A 35 -7.81 -5.88 -6.86
CA ILE A 35 -7.71 -4.56 -6.23
C ILE A 35 -6.90 -3.60 -7.11
N GLU A 36 -5.86 -4.05 -7.79
CA GLU A 36 -5.10 -3.22 -8.74
C GLU A 36 -5.99 -2.70 -9.87
N GLN A 37 -6.90 -3.51 -10.40
CA GLN A 37 -7.88 -3.06 -11.39
C GLN A 37 -8.85 -2.02 -10.79
N ILE A 38 -9.31 -2.22 -9.55
CA ILE A 38 -10.16 -1.25 -8.85
C ILE A 38 -9.45 0.10 -8.74
N VAL A 39 -8.18 0.10 -8.35
CA VAL A 39 -7.35 1.30 -8.25
C VAL A 39 -7.22 1.99 -9.60
N SER A 40 -6.92 1.24 -10.67
CA SER A 40 -6.84 1.77 -12.02
C SER A 40 -8.14 2.44 -12.46
N LEU A 41 -9.28 1.79 -12.25
CA LEU A 41 -10.60 2.35 -12.56
C LEU A 41 -10.93 3.61 -11.76
N LEU A 42 -10.66 3.62 -10.45
CA LEU A 42 -10.88 4.80 -9.61
C LEU A 42 -9.98 5.97 -9.99
N LEU A 43 -8.75 5.69 -10.43
CA LEU A 43 -7.86 6.70 -11.02
C LEU A 43 -8.44 7.24 -12.33
N MET A 44 -8.93 6.36 -13.22
CA MET A 44 -9.54 6.74 -14.49
C MET A 44 -10.74 7.67 -14.30
N GLU A 45 -11.55 7.44 -13.32
CA GLU A 45 -12.73 8.25 -13.00
C GLU A 45 -12.39 9.51 -12.15
N GLY A 46 -11.15 9.68 -11.71
CA GLY A 46 -10.74 10.76 -10.81
C GLY A 46 -11.45 10.67 -9.45
N LYS A 47 -11.69 9.46 -8.98
CA LYS A 47 -12.45 9.16 -7.76
C LYS A 47 -11.67 8.39 -6.71
N LEU A 48 -10.37 8.14 -6.91
CA LEU A 48 -9.51 7.59 -5.88
C LEU A 48 -9.20 8.67 -4.85
N GLY A 49 -9.54 8.44 -3.59
CA GLY A 49 -9.30 9.37 -2.49
C GLY A 49 -8.18 8.95 -1.54
N GLY A 50 -7.83 7.68 -1.53
CA GLY A 50 -6.78 7.17 -0.66
C GLY A 50 -6.91 5.70 -0.36
N PHE A 51 -6.11 5.27 0.61
CA PHE A 51 -5.97 3.87 1.01
C PHE A 51 -6.02 3.71 2.52
N HIS A 52 -6.63 2.60 2.95
CA HIS A 52 -6.26 1.91 4.16
C HIS A 52 -5.37 0.72 3.79
N PHE A 53 -4.09 0.81 4.13
CA PHE A 53 -3.12 -0.24 3.90
C PHE A 53 -3.15 -1.23 5.06
N ASN A 54 -3.47 -2.46 4.73
CA ASN A 54 -3.45 -3.64 5.58
C ASN A 54 -3.25 -4.86 4.69
N ASP A 55 -3.49 -6.03 5.20
CA ASP A 55 -3.59 -7.26 4.44
C ASP A 55 -4.67 -8.16 5.05
N SER A 56 -5.16 -9.12 4.30
CA SER A 56 -6.24 -9.99 4.73
C SER A 56 -6.07 -11.38 4.16
N LYS A 57 -6.50 -12.38 4.92
CA LYS A 57 -6.50 -13.78 4.49
C LYS A 57 -7.90 -14.36 4.41
N TYR A 58 -8.72 -14.11 5.39
CA TYR A 58 -10.04 -14.74 5.50
C TYR A 58 -11.20 -13.75 5.47
N GLY A 59 -10.97 -12.51 5.81
CA GLY A 59 -11.99 -11.48 5.89
C GLY A 59 -11.35 -10.17 6.33
N ASP A 60 -12.02 -9.46 7.23
CA ASP A 60 -11.56 -8.22 7.85
C ASP A 60 -10.51 -8.53 8.94
N ASP A 61 -9.33 -8.94 8.50
CA ASP A 61 -8.26 -9.41 9.39
C ASP A 61 -7.30 -8.29 9.81
N ASP A 62 -7.24 -7.21 9.04
CA ASP A 62 -6.34 -6.06 9.25
C ASP A 62 -4.90 -6.46 9.56
N LEU A 63 -4.34 -7.37 8.77
CA LEU A 63 -2.99 -7.88 8.98
C LEU A 63 -1.93 -6.87 8.55
N THR A 64 -0.70 -7.08 8.99
CA THR A 64 0.47 -6.31 8.55
C THR A 64 0.53 -6.22 7.03
N VAL A 65 0.72 -5.03 6.49
CA VAL A 65 0.75 -4.76 5.06
C VAL A 65 1.74 -5.70 4.33
N GLY A 66 1.28 -6.31 3.25
CA GLY A 66 2.09 -7.19 2.42
C GLY A 66 2.50 -8.52 3.07
N SER A 67 1.86 -8.91 4.18
CA SER A 67 2.18 -10.16 4.87
C SER A 67 1.57 -11.40 4.21
N ILE A 68 0.49 -11.23 3.45
CA ILE A 68 -0.23 -12.30 2.74
C ILE A 68 -0.08 -12.14 1.23
N ASN A 69 -0.34 -10.94 0.69
CA ASN A 69 -0.38 -10.65 -0.74
C ASN A 69 0.64 -9.58 -1.18
N PRO A 70 1.96 -9.78 -0.96
CA PRO A 70 2.96 -8.76 -1.30
C PRO A 70 3.03 -8.46 -2.80
N TYR A 71 2.72 -9.44 -3.67
CA TYR A 71 2.69 -9.21 -5.11
C TYR A 71 1.51 -8.33 -5.53
N GLN A 72 0.35 -8.49 -4.92
CA GLN A 72 -0.80 -7.60 -5.15
C GLN A 72 -0.48 -6.17 -4.71
N LEU A 73 0.18 -5.99 -3.56
CA LEU A 73 0.64 -4.67 -3.12
C LEU A 73 1.54 -4.00 -4.16
N PHE A 74 2.49 -4.75 -4.73
CA PHE A 74 3.33 -4.27 -5.83
C PHE A 74 2.50 -3.87 -7.06
N LEU A 75 1.53 -4.69 -7.49
CA LEU A 75 0.67 -4.39 -8.64
C LEU A 75 -0.17 -3.12 -8.41
N ILE A 76 -0.69 -2.91 -7.20
CA ILE A 76 -1.39 -1.69 -6.83
C ILE A 76 -0.48 -0.47 -7.01
N PHE A 77 0.78 -0.53 -6.56
CA PHE A 77 1.73 0.56 -6.75
C PHE A 77 2.11 0.77 -8.22
N ASN A 78 2.17 -0.30 -9.03
CA ASN A 78 2.38 -0.17 -10.47
C ASN A 78 1.24 0.62 -11.12
N GLU A 79 -0.02 0.27 -10.85
CA GLU A 79 -1.18 1.01 -11.36
C GLU A 79 -1.21 2.47 -10.88
N LEU A 80 -0.79 2.73 -9.64
CA LEU A 80 -0.68 4.09 -9.14
C LEU A 80 0.35 4.91 -9.90
N ILE A 81 1.55 4.39 -10.14
CA ILE A 81 2.62 5.08 -10.86
C ILE A 81 2.20 5.34 -12.31
N GLU A 82 1.73 4.33 -13.01
CA GLU A 82 1.24 4.47 -14.39
C GLU A 82 0.09 5.47 -14.49
N GLY A 83 -0.91 5.36 -13.61
CA GLY A 83 -2.07 6.23 -13.62
C GLY A 83 -1.75 7.68 -13.27
N MET A 84 -0.82 7.92 -12.37
CA MET A 84 -0.38 9.27 -12.00
C MET A 84 0.40 9.93 -13.13
N ASP A 85 1.32 9.22 -13.78
CA ASP A 85 2.11 9.72 -14.89
C ASP A 85 1.23 10.01 -16.13
N ALA A 86 0.37 9.07 -16.50
CA ALA A 86 -0.52 9.20 -17.66
C ALA A 86 -1.49 10.39 -17.53
N ARG A 87 -1.89 10.75 -16.32
CA ARG A 87 -2.84 11.83 -16.06
C ARG A 87 -2.20 13.14 -15.65
N LYS A 88 -0.87 13.21 -15.55
CA LYS A 88 -0.15 14.35 -14.98
C LYS A 88 -0.76 14.76 -13.62
N MET A 89 -1.24 13.78 -12.88
CA MET A 89 -1.73 14.00 -11.53
C MET A 89 -0.54 14.29 -10.64
N ASN A 90 -0.36 15.52 -10.24
CA ASN A 90 0.71 15.95 -9.31
C ASN A 90 0.56 15.38 -7.88
N HIS A 91 0.00 14.19 -7.63
CA HIS A 91 -0.94 14.10 -6.51
C HIS A 91 -0.82 12.83 -5.68
N ALA A 92 0.38 12.29 -5.50
CA ALA A 92 0.63 11.46 -4.32
C ALA A 92 0.27 12.20 -3.02
N ASN A 93 0.34 13.54 -3.04
CA ASN A 93 -0.01 14.40 -1.89
C ASN A 93 -1.52 14.59 -1.70
N ASP A 94 -2.33 14.30 -2.71
CA ASP A 94 -3.80 14.45 -2.64
C ASP A 94 -4.49 13.15 -2.22
N LEU A 95 -3.77 12.04 -2.16
CA LEU A 95 -4.28 10.76 -1.67
C LEU A 95 -4.08 10.64 -0.16
N GLY A 96 -5.10 10.13 0.52
CA GLY A 96 -4.97 9.72 1.92
C GLY A 96 -4.16 8.43 2.03
N TRP A 97 -3.04 8.46 2.73
CA TRP A 97 -2.17 7.30 2.98
C TRP A 97 -2.29 6.90 4.43
N MET A 98 -3.03 5.84 4.71
CA MET A 98 -3.29 5.37 6.07
C MET A 98 -2.92 3.91 6.20
N ILE A 99 -2.32 3.53 7.33
CA ILE A 99 -2.15 2.14 7.72
C ILE A 99 -3.24 1.83 8.72
N ASP A 100 -4.07 0.85 8.39
CA ASP A 100 -5.16 0.37 9.22
C ASP A 100 -4.94 -1.13 9.48
N ALA A 101 -3.99 -1.43 10.35
CA ALA A 101 -3.58 -2.79 10.66
C ALA A 101 -3.81 -3.11 12.14
N SER A 102 -4.34 -4.29 12.42
CA SER A 102 -4.59 -4.77 13.77
C SER A 102 -3.32 -5.21 14.48
N HIS A 103 -3.18 -4.86 15.76
CA HIS A 103 -1.96 -5.08 16.55
C HIS A 103 -2.18 -6.00 17.76
N ASN A 104 -3.18 -6.88 17.71
CA ASN A 104 -3.57 -7.67 18.87
C ASN A 104 -2.48 -8.60 19.41
N VAL A 105 -1.54 -9.03 18.56
CA VAL A 105 -0.50 -10.03 18.91
C VAL A 105 0.91 -9.46 18.77
N LYS A 106 1.07 -8.28 18.16
CA LYS A 106 2.36 -7.67 17.86
C LYS A 106 2.56 -6.37 18.63
N ASP A 107 3.80 -5.93 18.75
CA ASP A 107 4.07 -4.55 19.14
C ASP A 107 3.53 -3.60 18.07
N PRO A 108 2.62 -2.68 18.41
CA PRO A 108 1.96 -1.85 17.40
C PRO A 108 2.92 -0.91 16.66
N LEU A 109 3.95 -0.40 17.32
CA LEU A 109 4.93 0.48 16.67
C LEU A 109 5.86 -0.30 15.74
N GLU A 110 6.28 -1.50 16.16
CA GLU A 110 7.10 -2.36 15.31
C GLU A 110 6.32 -2.86 14.09
N ASP A 111 5.04 -3.19 14.27
CA ASP A 111 4.17 -3.60 13.16
C ASP A 111 3.92 -2.46 12.16
N LEU A 112 3.72 -1.23 12.63
CA LEU A 112 3.65 -0.05 11.77
C LEU A 112 4.95 0.15 10.97
N LEU A 113 6.12 -0.03 11.60
CA LEU A 113 7.40 0.04 10.88
C LEU A 113 7.51 -1.04 9.81
N GLN A 114 7.10 -2.28 10.10
CA GLN A 114 7.08 -3.36 9.11
C GLN A 114 6.13 -3.06 7.95
N SER A 115 4.96 -2.52 8.24
CA SER A 115 3.98 -2.11 7.21
C SER A 115 4.54 -1.00 6.31
N VAL A 116 5.18 0.03 6.88
CA VAL A 116 5.85 1.08 6.10
C VAL A 116 6.98 0.52 5.23
N GLU A 117 7.75 -0.45 5.75
CA GLU A 117 8.81 -1.10 4.97
C GLU A 117 8.22 -1.86 3.76
N ALA A 118 7.15 -2.63 3.96
CA ALA A 118 6.49 -3.34 2.87
C ALA A 118 5.96 -2.39 1.79
N ILE A 119 5.33 -1.29 2.19
CA ILE A 119 4.85 -0.23 1.28
C ILE A 119 6.01 0.37 0.48
N LYS A 120 7.13 0.72 1.13
CA LYS A 120 8.29 1.31 0.46
C LYS A 120 8.96 0.32 -0.50
N ILE A 121 9.03 -0.95 -0.15
CA ILE A 121 9.57 -2.00 -1.04
C ILE A 121 8.69 -2.12 -2.28
N ALA A 122 7.39 -2.27 -2.12
CA ALA A 122 6.45 -2.41 -3.24
C ALA A 122 6.47 -1.16 -4.16
N TYR A 123 6.51 0.02 -3.58
CA TYR A 123 6.64 1.28 -4.32
C TYR A 123 7.96 1.36 -5.11
N ALA A 124 9.10 1.03 -4.48
CA ALA A 124 10.39 1.05 -5.14
C ALA A 124 10.49 0.00 -6.26
N GLN A 125 9.89 -1.18 -6.07
CA GLN A 125 9.79 -2.20 -7.11
C GLN A 125 8.94 -1.72 -8.30
N ALA A 126 7.84 -1.03 -8.05
CA ALA A 126 7.00 -0.47 -9.09
C ALA A 126 7.70 0.65 -9.88
N LEU A 127 8.52 1.47 -9.22
CA LEU A 127 9.32 2.52 -9.88
C LEU A 127 10.39 1.99 -10.86
N ILE A 128 10.84 0.74 -10.72
CA ILE A 128 11.84 0.13 -11.60
C ILE A 128 11.24 -0.72 -12.72
N VAL A 129 9.91 -0.77 -12.83
CA VAL A 129 9.24 -1.41 -13.97
C VAL A 129 9.64 -0.69 -15.26
N ASP A 130 10.05 -1.44 -16.28
CA ASP A 130 10.26 -0.90 -17.62
C ASP A 130 8.89 -0.62 -18.27
N ALA A 131 8.39 0.59 -18.04
CA ALA A 131 7.07 1.02 -18.52
C ALA A 131 6.98 0.97 -20.05
N ALA A 132 8.06 1.32 -20.77
CA ALA A 132 8.06 1.32 -22.23
C ALA A 132 7.95 -0.12 -22.77
N ALA A 133 8.73 -1.05 -22.24
CA ALA A 133 8.65 -2.45 -22.63
C ALA A 133 7.30 -3.08 -22.24
N LEU A 134 6.74 -2.70 -21.10
CA LEU A 134 5.42 -3.17 -20.65
C LEU A 134 4.30 -2.69 -21.59
N ASP A 135 4.34 -1.43 -21.99
CA ASP A 135 3.39 -0.86 -22.96
C ASP A 135 3.50 -1.52 -24.33
N GLU A 136 4.72 -1.75 -24.82
CA GLU A 136 4.93 -2.47 -26.07
C GLU A 136 4.38 -3.90 -26.02
N ALA A 137 4.65 -4.63 -24.95
CA ALA A 137 4.10 -5.98 -24.76
C ALA A 137 2.57 -5.98 -24.73
N ARG A 138 1.95 -5.02 -24.04
CA ARG A 138 0.48 -4.85 -24.00
C ARG A 138 -0.10 -4.54 -25.36
N GLN A 139 0.50 -3.62 -26.13
CA GLN A 139 0.07 -3.26 -27.48
C GLN A 139 0.13 -4.44 -28.46
N ASN A 140 1.14 -5.30 -28.30
CA ASN A 140 1.32 -6.51 -29.10
C ASN A 140 0.48 -7.69 -28.60
N ASN A 141 -0.28 -7.52 -27.52
CA ASN A 141 -1.04 -8.56 -26.81
C ASN A 141 -0.13 -9.74 -26.35
N ASP A 142 1.14 -9.44 -26.06
CA ASP A 142 2.09 -10.40 -25.50
C ASP A 142 1.95 -10.42 -23.96
N VAL A 143 0.96 -11.19 -23.49
CA VAL A 143 0.63 -11.29 -22.06
C VAL A 143 1.76 -11.94 -21.28
N VAL A 144 2.50 -12.88 -21.88
CA VAL A 144 3.63 -13.55 -21.22
C VAL A 144 4.75 -12.56 -20.97
N GLN A 145 5.15 -11.82 -21.99
CA GLN A 145 6.19 -10.78 -21.88
C GLN A 145 5.80 -9.71 -20.86
N ALA A 146 4.56 -9.21 -20.90
CA ALA A 146 4.04 -8.25 -19.93
C ALA A 146 4.16 -8.77 -18.48
N GLN A 147 3.78 -10.04 -18.27
CA GLN A 147 3.91 -10.67 -16.96
C GLN A 147 5.36 -10.83 -16.53
N GLU A 148 6.27 -11.21 -17.42
CA GLU A 148 7.70 -11.35 -17.11
C GLU A 148 8.32 -10.02 -16.68
N ILE A 149 7.99 -8.92 -17.36
CA ILE A 149 8.48 -7.57 -17.02
C ILE A 149 8.06 -7.22 -15.57
N LEU A 150 6.79 -7.39 -15.25
CA LEU A 150 6.28 -7.12 -13.90
C LEU A 150 6.93 -8.03 -12.84
N GLN A 151 7.04 -9.33 -13.13
CA GLN A 151 7.65 -10.27 -12.19
C GLN A 151 9.14 -10.02 -11.97
N ASN A 152 9.86 -9.58 -12.99
CA ASN A 152 11.29 -9.26 -12.87
C ASN A 152 11.50 -8.04 -11.96
N ALA A 153 10.67 -7.01 -12.11
CA ALA A 153 10.69 -5.87 -11.20
C ALA A 153 10.35 -6.27 -9.76
N TYR A 154 9.28 -7.04 -9.56
CA TYR A 154 8.87 -7.53 -8.25
C TYR A 154 9.96 -8.39 -7.55
N ARG A 155 10.69 -9.21 -8.30
CA ARG A 155 11.75 -10.08 -7.75
C ARG A 155 13.06 -9.34 -7.49
N THR A 156 13.18 -8.09 -7.94
CA THR A 156 14.39 -7.29 -7.72
C THR A 156 14.49 -6.86 -6.25
N ASP A 157 15.64 -7.11 -5.63
CA ASP A 157 15.91 -6.63 -4.28
C ASP A 157 16.19 -5.13 -4.28
N VAL A 158 15.21 -4.34 -3.89
CA VAL A 158 15.28 -2.87 -3.81
C VAL A 158 15.73 -2.35 -2.43
N ARG A 159 16.04 -3.22 -1.47
CA ARG A 159 16.49 -2.80 -0.12
C ARG A 159 17.77 -1.97 -0.16
N PRO A 160 18.78 -2.24 -1.01
CA PRO A 160 19.94 -1.37 -1.15
C PRO A 160 19.59 0.05 -1.63
N LEU A 161 18.63 0.17 -2.57
CA LEU A 161 18.12 1.46 -3.05
C LEU A 161 17.44 2.23 -1.92
N LEU A 162 16.61 1.56 -1.13
CA LEU A 162 15.93 2.17 0.02
C LEU A 162 16.93 2.59 1.10
N ALA A 163 17.97 1.82 1.35
CA ALA A 163 19.02 2.17 2.29
C ALA A 163 19.76 3.44 1.85
N GLU A 164 20.11 3.54 0.55
CA GLU A 164 20.72 4.75 -0.01
C GLU A 164 19.81 5.97 0.12
N ALA A 165 18.53 5.84 -0.22
CA ALA A 165 17.56 6.91 -0.07
C ALA A 165 17.44 7.40 1.38
N ARG A 166 17.44 6.48 2.35
CA ARG A 166 17.42 6.80 3.79
C ARG A 166 18.70 7.49 4.22
N MET A 167 19.85 7.01 3.77
CA MET A 167 21.14 7.63 4.08
C MET A 167 21.16 9.09 3.64
N ARG A 168 20.71 9.38 2.42
CA ARG A 168 20.60 10.76 1.91
C ARG A 168 19.61 11.62 2.69
N ALA A 169 18.57 11.02 3.23
CA ALA A 169 17.58 11.70 4.06
C ALA A 169 17.99 11.81 5.55
N GLY A 170 19.17 11.31 5.94
CA GLY A 170 19.60 11.27 7.35
C GLY A 170 18.77 10.35 8.23
N ALA A 171 18.12 9.33 7.65
CA ALA A 171 17.26 8.39 8.34
C ALA A 171 17.95 7.06 8.62
N ALA A 172 17.38 6.25 9.51
CA ALA A 172 17.88 4.93 9.84
C ALA A 172 17.87 4.00 8.61
N LEU A 173 18.99 3.32 8.35
CA LEU A 173 19.10 2.40 7.19
C LEU A 173 18.20 1.17 7.34
N ASP A 174 18.05 0.67 8.56
CA ASP A 174 17.14 -0.40 8.94
C ASP A 174 16.29 0.07 10.14
N PRO A 175 15.11 0.63 9.91
CA PRO A 175 14.29 1.23 10.95
C PRO A 175 13.83 0.21 12.02
N VAL A 176 13.50 -1.01 11.62
CA VAL A 176 13.04 -2.06 12.55
C VAL A 176 14.18 -2.49 13.47
N LYS A 177 15.39 -2.65 12.92
CA LYS A 177 16.57 -2.98 13.70
C LYS A 177 16.91 -1.88 14.71
N VAL A 178 16.92 -0.63 14.26
CA VAL A 178 17.20 0.53 15.13
C VAL A 178 16.13 0.67 16.22
N PHE A 179 14.85 0.47 15.90
CA PHE A 179 13.78 0.47 16.90
C PHE A 179 14.03 -0.54 18.02
N ARG A 180 14.48 -1.75 17.67
CA ARG A 180 14.79 -2.79 18.64
C ARG A 180 16.06 -2.47 19.44
N GLU A 181 17.13 -2.00 18.79
CA GLU A 181 18.40 -1.64 19.45
C GLU A 181 18.24 -0.49 20.45
N LEU A 182 17.42 0.49 20.12
CA LEU A 182 17.09 1.61 21.01
C LEU A 182 16.13 1.22 22.14
N ASN A 183 15.59 -0.01 22.14
CA ASN A 183 14.60 -0.47 23.12
C ASN A 183 13.42 0.51 23.28
N VAL A 184 12.96 1.12 22.19
CA VAL A 184 11.95 2.19 22.20
C VAL A 184 10.72 1.80 23.01
N ARG A 185 10.23 0.56 22.85
CA ARG A 185 9.07 0.05 23.60
C ARG A 185 9.32 0.10 25.11
N LYS A 186 10.49 -0.33 25.55
CA LYS A 186 10.85 -0.37 26.98
C LYS A 186 10.94 1.03 27.58
N GLU A 187 11.50 1.97 26.85
CA GLU A 187 11.58 3.37 27.31
C GLU A 187 10.17 4.01 27.36
N LEU A 188 9.32 3.78 26.38
CA LEU A 188 7.93 4.24 26.40
C LEU A 188 7.13 3.65 27.57
N VAL A 189 7.35 2.38 27.91
CA VAL A 189 6.70 1.75 29.08
C VAL A 189 7.16 2.39 30.39
N LYS A 190 8.44 2.72 30.52
CA LYS A 190 8.94 3.44 31.70
C LYS A 190 8.31 4.83 31.82
N GLU A 191 8.18 5.55 30.72
CA GLU A 191 7.65 6.91 30.68
C GLU A 191 6.13 6.94 30.92
N ARG A 192 5.37 6.04 30.29
CA ARG A 192 3.92 6.09 30.21
C ARG A 192 3.20 5.02 31.06
N GLY A 193 3.95 4.05 31.57
CA GLY A 193 3.40 2.91 32.30
C GLY A 193 2.83 1.83 31.36
N THR A 194 2.30 0.77 31.98
CA THR A 194 1.72 -0.40 31.28
C THR A 194 0.18 -0.38 31.26
N LYS A 195 -0.45 0.66 31.75
CA LYS A 195 -1.93 0.74 31.75
C LYS A 195 -2.43 0.87 30.32
N THR A 196 -2.88 -0.22 29.76
CA THR A 196 -3.79 -0.19 28.62
C THR A 196 -5.15 0.29 29.14
N VAL A 197 -5.57 1.47 28.71
CA VAL A 197 -6.99 1.79 28.78
C VAL A 197 -7.62 0.89 27.71
N ALA A 198 -8.32 -0.15 28.13
CA ALA A 198 -9.18 -0.89 27.24
C ALA A 198 -10.26 0.09 26.74
N THR A 199 -10.02 0.73 25.62
CA THR A 199 -11.07 1.35 24.83
C THR A 199 -11.84 0.17 24.26
N GLY A 200 -12.93 -0.19 24.93
CA GLY A 200 -13.84 -1.18 24.38
C GLY A 200 -14.39 -0.65 23.06
N LEU A 201 -14.03 -1.30 21.98
CA LEU A 201 -14.79 -1.38 20.76
C LEU A 201 -15.40 -2.76 20.71
#